data_421b88929d52a3c4864f02f1f4f856d1
#
_entry.id   421b88929d52a3c4864f02f1f4f856d1
#
_cell.length_a   1.000
_cell.length_b   1.000
_cell.length_c   1.000
_cell.angle_alpha   90.00
_cell.angle_beta   90.00
_cell.angle_gamma   90.00
#
_symmetry.space_group_name_H-M   'P 1'
#
loop_
_entity.id
_entity.type
_entity.pdbx_description
1 polymer ?
#
loop_
_entity_poly.entity_id
_entity_poly.type
_entity_poly.pdbx_seq_one_letter_code
_entity_poly.pdbx_strand_id
1 'polypeptide(L)'
;LILLMEKLDILSQPLGQRILRYASLDDIAIWGVLALILMDWDRVGRQVVFLLAFTLVCVFFRKGMRLLQERDRWYVALIWLAVVAFGADWAGLHFMVGAFLAGAVMDSDWFDQEKMDLLRHHVLLVLMPVFFLSTGLRTNWDVGGVAVFGVAALLLVASVSGKLLGIRLAGRILNWPAGEASIIGWLLQTKALIMIIFANILLDKQIITHETFTALLLMAVSSTMLTVPMVAPQLQGLKALMSKAA
;
A
#
# COMPACT_ATOMS: atom_id res chain seq x y z
N LEU A 1 -6.94 2.02 5.13
CA LEU A 1 -8.15 1.33 4.66
C LEU A 1 -8.85 0.57 5.80
N ILE A 2 -8.17 -0.37 6.50
CA ILE A 2 -8.76 -1.22 7.56
C ILE A 2 -9.47 -0.38 8.63
N LEU A 3 -8.80 0.61 9.22
CA LEU A 3 -9.39 1.51 10.23
C LEU A 3 -10.64 2.25 9.74
N LEU A 4 -10.66 2.62 8.46
CA LEU A 4 -11.84 3.24 7.86
C LEU A 4 -12.99 2.25 7.72
N MET A 5 -12.71 1.03 7.29
CA MET A 5 -13.71 -0.04 7.14
C MET A 5 -14.28 -0.48 8.48
N GLU A 6 -13.46 -0.48 9.53
CA GLU A 6 -13.89 -0.72 10.91
C GLU A 6 -14.86 0.38 11.39
N LYS A 7 -14.49 1.67 11.21
CA LYS A 7 -15.37 2.80 11.54
C LYS A 7 -16.69 2.81 10.76
N LEU A 8 -16.69 2.26 9.55
CA LEU A 8 -17.88 2.16 8.70
C LEU A 8 -18.69 0.87 8.95
N ASP A 9 -18.21 0.02 9.85
CA ASP A 9 -18.85 -1.26 10.22
C ASP A 9 -19.08 -2.18 9.01
N ILE A 10 -18.07 -2.26 8.13
CA ILE A 10 -18.11 -3.14 6.95
C ILE A 10 -16.97 -4.17 6.92
N LEU A 11 -16.02 -4.09 7.86
CA LEU A 11 -14.83 -4.92 7.85
C LEU A 11 -15.15 -6.43 7.90
N SER A 12 -16.10 -6.83 8.74
CA SER A 12 -16.54 -8.22 8.91
C SER A 12 -17.54 -8.70 7.84
N GLN A 13 -18.08 -7.78 7.04
CA GLN A 13 -19.07 -8.08 6.01
C GLN A 13 -18.42 -8.68 4.76
N PRO A 14 -19.16 -9.47 3.94
CA PRO A 14 -18.63 -10.03 2.69
C PRO A 14 -18.06 -8.98 1.74
N LEU A 15 -18.68 -7.80 1.67
CA LEU A 15 -18.19 -6.65 0.90
C LEU A 15 -16.82 -6.20 1.41
N GLY A 16 -16.66 -6.07 2.73
CA GLY A 16 -15.40 -5.66 3.36
C GLY A 16 -14.26 -6.63 3.08
N GLN A 17 -14.52 -7.92 3.22
CA GLN A 17 -13.53 -8.97 2.91
C GLN A 17 -13.12 -8.96 1.43
N ARG A 18 -14.06 -8.67 0.53
CA ARG A 18 -13.79 -8.50 -0.90
C ARG A 18 -12.90 -7.28 -1.17
N ILE A 19 -13.19 -6.15 -0.53
CA ILE A 19 -12.39 -4.93 -0.63
C ILE A 19 -10.95 -5.17 -0.16
N LEU A 20 -10.74 -5.89 0.95
CA LEU A 20 -9.40 -6.23 1.44
C LEU A 20 -8.61 -7.05 0.43
N ARG A 21 -9.23 -8.04 -0.21
CA ARG A 21 -8.58 -8.85 -1.26
C ARG A 21 -8.15 -7.99 -2.45
N TYR A 22 -9.01 -7.08 -2.92
CA TYR A 22 -8.66 -6.18 -4.03
C TYR A 22 -7.62 -5.15 -3.62
N ALA A 23 -7.65 -4.66 -2.39
CA ALA A 23 -6.60 -3.78 -1.87
C ALA A 23 -5.23 -4.46 -1.88
N SER A 24 -5.17 -5.71 -1.45
CA SER A 24 -3.91 -6.49 -1.47
C SER A 24 -3.41 -6.72 -2.90
N LEU A 25 -4.31 -7.02 -3.86
CA LEU A 25 -3.93 -7.18 -5.27
C LEU A 25 -3.41 -5.86 -5.87
N ASP A 26 -4.06 -4.74 -5.53
CA ASP A 26 -3.65 -3.40 -5.98
C ASP A 26 -2.27 -3.01 -5.39
N ASP A 27 -2.00 -3.38 -4.12
CA ASP A 27 -0.69 -3.19 -3.50
C ASP A 27 0.41 -4.02 -4.20
N ILE A 28 0.13 -5.29 -4.50
CA ILE A 28 1.04 -6.15 -5.27
C ILE A 28 1.30 -5.56 -6.66
N ALA A 29 0.26 -5.06 -7.33
CA ALA A 29 0.40 -4.45 -8.65
C ALA A 29 1.28 -3.18 -8.60
N ILE A 30 1.10 -2.31 -7.59
CA ILE A 30 1.93 -1.11 -7.39
C ILE A 30 3.40 -1.51 -7.19
N TRP A 31 3.68 -2.51 -6.35
CA TRP A 31 5.04 -3.00 -6.17
C TRP A 31 5.62 -3.63 -7.42
N GLY A 32 4.79 -4.34 -8.21
CA GLY A 32 5.19 -4.89 -9.52
C GLY A 32 5.58 -3.78 -10.51
N VAL A 33 4.78 -2.71 -10.61
CA VAL A 33 5.08 -1.55 -11.45
C VAL A 33 6.36 -0.86 -10.98
N LEU A 34 6.53 -0.68 -9.67
CA LEU A 34 7.76 -0.10 -9.13
C LEU A 34 8.99 -0.94 -9.48
N ALA A 35 8.90 -2.26 -9.36
CA ALA A 35 9.99 -3.16 -9.73
C ALA A 35 10.37 -3.03 -11.21
N LEU A 36 9.37 -2.86 -12.10
CA LEU A 36 9.61 -2.61 -13.54
C LEU A 36 10.28 -1.26 -13.78
N ILE A 37 9.86 -0.19 -13.09
CA ILE A 37 10.46 1.14 -13.21
C ILE A 37 11.91 1.13 -12.70
N LEU A 38 12.19 0.39 -11.63
CA LEU A 38 13.53 0.26 -11.04
C LEU A 38 14.41 -0.76 -11.78
N MET A 39 13.90 -1.41 -12.84
CA MET A 39 14.66 -2.37 -13.61
C MET A 39 15.81 -1.65 -14.33
N ASP A 40 17.03 -1.97 -13.92
CA ASP A 40 18.26 -1.45 -14.51
C ASP A 40 18.91 -2.61 -15.30
N TRP A 41 19.04 -2.42 -16.62
CA TRP A 41 19.58 -3.44 -17.52
C TRP A 41 21.00 -3.84 -17.14
N ASP A 42 21.79 -2.93 -16.58
CA ASP A 42 23.15 -3.21 -16.11
C ASP A 42 23.15 -4.04 -14.81
N ARG A 43 22.03 -4.07 -14.09
CA ARG A 43 21.86 -4.76 -12.80
C ARG A 43 20.87 -5.92 -12.85
N VAL A 44 20.21 -6.16 -13.99
CA VAL A 44 19.20 -7.23 -14.14
C VAL A 44 19.71 -8.57 -13.62
N GLY A 45 20.97 -8.91 -13.90
CA GLY A 45 21.57 -10.16 -13.38
C GLY A 45 21.50 -10.25 -11.85
N ARG A 46 21.85 -9.17 -11.13
CA ARG A 46 21.79 -9.12 -9.66
C ARG A 46 20.37 -9.17 -9.15
N GLN A 47 19.44 -8.50 -9.83
CA GLN A 47 18.01 -8.51 -9.47
C GLN A 47 17.41 -9.91 -9.61
N VAL A 48 17.72 -10.60 -10.72
CA VAL A 48 17.30 -12.00 -10.94
C VAL A 48 17.90 -12.93 -9.89
N VAL A 49 19.19 -12.80 -9.61
CA VAL A 49 19.87 -13.59 -8.56
C VAL A 49 19.22 -13.35 -7.20
N PHE A 50 18.94 -12.09 -6.85
CA PHE A 50 18.25 -11.76 -5.60
C PHE A 50 16.86 -12.39 -5.53
N LEU A 51 16.03 -12.30 -6.58
CA LEU A 51 14.68 -12.85 -6.59
C LEU A 51 14.69 -14.39 -6.50
N LEU A 52 15.61 -15.06 -7.19
CA LEU A 52 15.77 -16.50 -7.11
C LEU A 52 16.26 -16.94 -5.73
N ALA A 53 17.28 -16.26 -5.18
CA ALA A 53 17.78 -16.52 -3.83
C ALA A 53 16.67 -16.26 -2.79
N PHE A 54 15.95 -15.14 -2.89
CA PHE A 54 14.81 -14.83 -2.03
C PHE A 54 13.76 -15.94 -2.06
N THR A 55 13.34 -16.38 -3.26
CA THR A 55 12.33 -17.46 -3.41
C THR A 55 12.80 -18.75 -2.76
N LEU A 56 14.06 -19.12 -2.99
CA LEU A 56 14.65 -20.33 -2.39
C LEU A 56 14.70 -20.22 -0.85
N VAL A 57 15.23 -19.11 -0.35
CA VAL A 57 15.40 -18.88 1.09
C VAL A 57 14.06 -18.77 1.80
N CYS A 58 13.01 -18.22 1.15
CA CYS A 58 11.65 -18.19 1.69
C CYS A 58 11.13 -19.56 2.09
N VAL A 59 11.41 -20.60 1.29
CA VAL A 59 10.97 -21.96 1.59
C VAL A 59 11.60 -22.47 2.89
N PHE A 60 12.91 -22.23 3.06
CA PHE A 60 13.63 -22.61 4.28
C PHE A 60 13.22 -21.75 5.48
N PHE A 61 13.08 -20.45 5.27
CA PHE A 61 12.61 -19.51 6.30
C PHE A 61 11.24 -19.91 6.85
N ARG A 62 10.26 -20.19 5.98
CA ARG A 62 8.92 -20.62 6.40
C ARG A 62 8.94 -21.95 7.17
N LYS A 63 9.79 -22.90 6.78
CA LYS A 63 9.98 -24.15 7.53
C LYS A 63 10.63 -23.91 8.89
N GLY A 64 11.67 -23.08 8.93
CA GLY A 64 12.38 -22.74 10.16
C GLY A 64 11.48 -22.03 11.17
N MET A 65 10.70 -21.04 10.72
CA MET A 65 9.77 -20.28 11.59
C MET A 65 8.75 -21.15 12.28
N ARG A 66 8.29 -22.24 11.65
CA ARG A 66 7.36 -23.20 12.26
C ARG A 66 7.98 -24.04 13.40
N LEU A 67 9.29 -24.21 13.38
CA LEU A 67 10.03 -25.01 14.37
C LEU A 67 10.48 -24.17 15.58
N LEU A 68 10.54 -22.85 15.44
CA LEU A 68 10.98 -21.95 16.49
C LEU A 68 9.91 -21.69 17.54
N GLN A 69 10.37 -21.41 18.77
CA GLN A 69 9.50 -20.89 19.83
C GLN A 69 9.05 -19.47 19.49
N GLU A 70 7.88 -19.06 19.98
CA GLU A 70 7.28 -17.76 19.68
C GLU A 70 8.23 -16.59 19.96
N ARG A 71 8.94 -16.62 21.10
CA ARG A 71 9.91 -15.58 21.47
C ARG A 71 11.00 -15.40 20.41
N ASP A 72 11.54 -16.52 19.89
CA ASP A 72 12.66 -16.51 18.94
C ASP A 72 12.18 -16.11 17.54
N ARG A 73 10.89 -16.38 17.21
CA ARG A 73 10.30 -15.94 15.94
C ARG A 73 10.34 -14.42 15.77
N TRP A 74 10.15 -13.63 16.84
CA TRP A 74 10.23 -12.19 16.79
C TRP A 74 11.63 -11.69 16.40
N TYR A 75 12.66 -12.24 17.00
CA TYR A 75 14.05 -11.89 16.66
C TYR A 75 14.41 -12.29 15.23
N VAL A 76 14.03 -13.52 14.85
CA VAL A 76 14.30 -14.03 13.51
C VAL A 76 13.53 -13.24 12.45
N ALA A 77 12.30 -12.80 12.72
CA ALA A 77 11.52 -11.95 11.83
C ALA A 77 12.20 -10.59 11.59
N LEU A 78 12.75 -9.95 12.62
CA LEU A 78 13.47 -8.68 12.48
C LEU A 78 14.78 -8.86 11.70
N ILE A 79 15.53 -9.92 11.97
CA ILE A 79 16.76 -10.26 11.20
C ILE A 79 16.41 -10.52 9.74
N TRP A 80 15.36 -11.30 9.49
CA TRP A 80 14.85 -11.58 8.15
C TRP A 80 14.50 -10.29 7.39
N LEU A 81 13.75 -9.40 8.03
CA LEU A 81 13.40 -8.10 7.46
C LEU A 81 14.66 -7.32 7.04
N ALA A 82 15.65 -7.22 7.94
CA ALA A 82 16.89 -6.49 7.68
C ALA A 82 17.72 -7.13 6.54
N VAL A 83 17.86 -8.44 6.54
CA VAL A 83 18.64 -9.19 5.52
C VAL A 83 18.01 -9.04 4.14
N VAL A 84 16.68 -9.19 4.04
CA VAL A 84 15.98 -9.08 2.74
C VAL A 84 15.98 -7.63 2.24
N ALA A 85 15.79 -6.65 3.13
CA ALA A 85 15.87 -5.23 2.78
C ALA A 85 17.26 -4.86 2.25
N PHE A 86 18.32 -5.30 2.93
CA PHE A 86 19.69 -5.09 2.50
C PHE A 86 19.99 -5.81 1.16
N GLY A 87 19.54 -7.05 1.02
CA GLY A 87 19.72 -7.82 -0.22
C GLY A 87 19.03 -7.17 -1.43
N ALA A 88 17.84 -6.60 -1.25
CA ALA A 88 17.13 -5.86 -2.29
C ALA A 88 17.91 -4.59 -2.70
N ASP A 89 18.42 -3.84 -1.73
CA ASP A 89 19.21 -2.62 -2.00
C ASP A 89 20.52 -2.95 -2.74
N TRP A 90 21.22 -4.02 -2.31
CA TRP A 90 22.41 -4.53 -2.99
C TRP A 90 22.12 -4.95 -4.45
N ALA A 91 20.94 -5.51 -4.71
CA ALA A 91 20.51 -5.89 -6.05
C ALA A 91 20.13 -4.68 -6.95
N GLY A 92 20.09 -3.47 -6.38
CA GLY A 92 19.71 -2.24 -7.09
C GLY A 92 18.22 -1.90 -7.00
N LEU A 93 17.41 -2.78 -6.37
CA LEU A 93 16.07 -2.43 -5.91
C LEU A 93 16.19 -1.46 -4.71
N HIS A 94 15.08 -0.98 -4.22
CA HIS A 94 15.11 -0.15 -3.02
C HIS A 94 14.87 -1.02 -1.77
N PHE A 95 15.51 -0.70 -0.63
CA PHE A 95 15.37 -1.48 0.62
C PHE A 95 13.90 -1.64 1.08
N MET A 96 13.04 -0.65 0.80
CA MET A 96 11.61 -0.74 1.10
C MET A 96 10.91 -1.87 0.32
N VAL A 97 11.33 -2.14 -0.92
CA VAL A 97 10.84 -3.29 -1.70
C VAL A 97 11.21 -4.60 -1.00
N GLY A 98 12.46 -4.70 -0.54
CA GLY A 98 12.91 -5.87 0.22
C GLY A 98 12.16 -6.05 1.53
N ALA A 99 11.94 -4.96 2.28
CA ALA A 99 11.17 -4.99 3.52
C ALA A 99 9.71 -5.43 3.28
N PHE A 100 9.08 -4.96 2.20
CA PHE A 100 7.75 -5.41 1.80
C PHE A 100 7.72 -6.90 1.47
N LEU A 101 8.67 -7.37 0.65
CA LEU A 101 8.78 -8.79 0.30
C LEU A 101 9.00 -9.67 1.53
N ALA A 102 9.84 -9.22 2.47
CA ALA A 102 10.07 -9.92 3.73
C ALA A 102 8.79 -10.08 4.54
N GLY A 103 8.00 -8.99 4.65
CA GLY A 103 6.71 -9.01 5.35
C GLY A 103 5.66 -9.88 4.68
N ALA A 104 5.61 -9.88 3.33
CA ALA A 104 4.65 -10.66 2.55
C ALA A 104 4.80 -12.18 2.72
N VAL A 105 5.97 -12.65 3.13
CA VAL A 105 6.25 -14.08 3.38
C VAL A 105 5.88 -14.50 4.81
N MET A 106 5.74 -13.56 5.72
CA MET A 106 5.39 -13.83 7.12
C MET A 106 3.92 -14.21 7.25
N ASP A 107 3.67 -15.18 8.13
CA ASP A 107 2.32 -15.65 8.44
C ASP A 107 1.90 -15.08 9.80
N SER A 108 0.70 -14.51 9.88
CA SER A 108 0.16 -13.94 11.12
C SER A 108 0.07 -14.96 12.25
N ASP A 109 -0.18 -16.23 11.92
CA ASP A 109 -0.35 -17.32 12.88
C ASP A 109 0.95 -17.68 13.62
N TRP A 110 2.09 -17.15 13.19
CA TRP A 110 3.37 -17.37 13.87
C TRP A 110 3.56 -16.50 15.11
N PHE A 111 2.74 -15.47 15.27
CA PHE A 111 2.89 -14.45 16.30
C PHE A 111 1.66 -14.34 17.16
N ASP A 112 1.88 -14.03 18.43
CA ASP A 112 0.82 -13.69 19.36
C ASP A 112 0.08 -12.43 18.93
N GLN A 113 -1.25 -12.50 18.86
CA GLN A 113 -2.07 -11.40 18.32
C GLN A 113 -2.05 -10.16 19.23
N GLU A 114 -2.01 -10.32 20.54
CA GLU A 114 -1.94 -9.17 21.46
C GLU A 114 -0.64 -8.39 21.26
N LYS A 115 0.49 -9.10 21.12
CA LYS A 115 1.79 -8.47 20.85
C LYS A 115 1.83 -7.84 19.46
N MET A 116 1.18 -8.46 18.47
CA MET A 116 1.07 -7.91 17.12
C MET A 116 0.22 -6.63 17.13
N ASP A 117 -0.88 -6.60 17.85
CA ASP A 117 -1.72 -5.41 17.97
C ASP A 117 -1.00 -4.30 18.76
N LEU A 118 -0.22 -4.65 19.79
CA LEU A 118 0.63 -3.70 20.50
C LEU A 118 1.70 -3.10 19.58
N LEU A 119 2.38 -3.94 18.78
CA LEU A 119 3.35 -3.48 17.77
C LEU A 119 2.68 -2.55 16.76
N ARG A 120 1.52 -2.93 16.24
CA ARG A 120 0.72 -2.10 15.31
C ARG A 120 0.39 -0.76 15.93
N HIS A 121 -0.04 -0.73 17.19
CA HIS A 121 -0.35 0.50 17.91
C HIS A 121 0.87 1.41 17.99
N HIS A 122 2.04 0.89 18.37
CA HIS A 122 3.27 1.69 18.44
C HIS A 122 3.74 2.19 17.08
N VAL A 123 3.63 1.36 16.04
CA VAL A 123 3.95 1.77 14.67
C VAL A 123 3.05 2.93 14.24
N LEU A 124 1.74 2.84 14.47
CA LEU A 124 0.78 3.89 14.10
C LEU A 124 0.95 5.17 14.92
N LEU A 125 1.29 5.06 16.21
CA LEU A 125 1.38 6.20 17.12
C LEU A 125 2.72 6.94 17.01
N VAL A 126 3.81 6.23 16.74
CA VAL A 126 5.17 6.79 16.78
C VAL A 126 5.82 6.81 15.41
N LEU A 127 5.94 5.65 14.75
CA LEU A 127 6.71 5.54 13.50
C LEU A 127 6.00 6.22 12.33
N MET A 128 4.68 6.11 12.23
CA MET A 128 3.92 6.72 11.15
C MET A 128 3.96 8.25 11.16
N PRO A 129 3.74 8.95 12.29
CA PRO A 129 3.91 10.41 12.35
C PRO A 129 5.33 10.86 11.97
N VAL A 130 6.37 10.14 12.44
CA VAL A 130 7.77 10.45 12.08
C VAL A 130 8.00 10.27 10.57
N PHE A 131 7.46 9.20 9.98
CA PHE A 131 7.54 8.98 8.54
C PHE A 131 6.85 10.09 7.75
N PHE A 132 5.63 10.47 8.12
CA PHE A 132 4.91 11.54 7.43
C PHE A 132 5.58 12.92 7.60
N LEU A 133 6.11 13.20 8.79
CA LEU A 133 6.87 14.43 9.03
C LEU A 133 8.13 14.46 8.18
N SER A 134 8.92 13.39 8.19
CA SER A 134 10.14 13.26 7.37
C SER A 134 9.83 13.43 5.89
N THR A 135 8.73 12.83 5.40
CA THR A 135 8.29 12.98 4.02
C THR A 135 7.85 14.42 3.71
N GLY A 136 7.09 15.03 4.63
CA GLY A 136 6.66 16.43 4.48
C GLY A 136 7.83 17.42 4.39
N LEU A 137 8.90 17.17 5.12
CA LEU A 137 10.12 17.99 5.07
C LEU A 137 10.90 17.87 3.74
N ARG A 138 10.63 16.83 2.95
CA ARG A 138 11.22 16.67 1.60
C ARG A 138 10.47 17.47 0.53
N THR A 139 9.28 18.00 0.84
CA THR A 139 8.52 18.82 -0.09
C THR A 139 9.20 20.18 -0.27
N ASN A 140 9.27 20.64 -1.48
CA ASN A 140 9.79 21.98 -1.80
C ASN A 140 8.64 22.85 -2.33
N TRP A 141 8.19 23.76 -1.47
CA TRP A 141 7.06 24.65 -1.78
C TRP A 141 7.49 25.87 -2.62
N ASP A 142 8.79 26.24 -2.55
CA ASP A 142 9.33 27.42 -3.22
C ASP A 142 9.63 27.16 -4.70
N VAL A 143 9.88 25.91 -5.07
CA VAL A 143 10.20 25.50 -6.44
C VAL A 143 8.93 25.05 -7.14
N GLY A 144 8.47 25.79 -8.13
CA GLY A 144 7.28 25.44 -8.95
C GLY A 144 6.03 26.26 -8.70
N GLY A 145 5.93 27.01 -7.60
CA GLY A 145 4.85 27.97 -7.35
C GLY A 145 3.44 27.37 -7.55
N VAL A 146 2.56 28.15 -8.20
CA VAL A 146 1.16 27.74 -8.48
C VAL A 146 1.05 26.54 -9.43
N ALA A 147 2.06 26.32 -10.28
CA ALA A 147 2.05 25.23 -11.26
C ALA A 147 2.00 23.83 -10.59
N VAL A 148 2.64 23.64 -9.44
CA VAL A 148 2.61 22.35 -8.70
C VAL A 148 1.19 21.97 -8.29
N PHE A 149 0.37 22.96 -7.87
CA PHE A 149 -1.04 22.69 -7.52
C PHE A 149 -1.87 22.32 -8.73
N GLY A 150 -1.59 22.93 -9.91
CA GLY A 150 -2.23 22.57 -11.17
C GLY A 150 -1.91 21.12 -11.58
N VAL A 151 -0.65 20.73 -11.50
CA VAL A 151 -0.20 19.36 -11.78
C VAL A 151 -0.80 18.40 -10.78
N ALA A 152 -0.81 18.72 -9.48
CA ALA A 152 -1.42 17.88 -8.45
C ALA A 152 -2.92 17.67 -8.69
N ALA A 153 -3.65 18.73 -9.08
CA ALA A 153 -5.08 18.64 -9.41
C ALA A 153 -5.32 17.75 -10.64
N LEU A 154 -4.50 17.90 -11.70
CA LEU A 154 -4.58 17.06 -12.89
C LEU A 154 -4.33 15.59 -12.55
N LEU A 155 -3.27 15.31 -11.79
CA LEU A 155 -2.93 13.97 -11.34
C LEU A 155 -4.05 13.38 -10.44
N LEU A 156 -4.65 14.19 -9.57
CA LEU A 156 -5.78 13.77 -8.73
C LEU A 156 -6.98 13.36 -9.59
N VAL A 157 -7.38 14.18 -10.54
CA VAL A 157 -8.49 13.88 -11.45
C VAL A 157 -8.19 12.63 -12.27
N ALA A 158 -7.00 12.52 -12.83
CA ALA A 158 -6.59 11.35 -13.63
C ALA A 158 -6.57 10.06 -12.78
N SER A 159 -6.00 10.12 -11.57
CA SER A 159 -5.92 8.97 -10.66
C SER A 159 -7.30 8.51 -10.20
N VAL A 160 -8.15 9.43 -9.73
CA VAL A 160 -9.50 9.11 -9.23
C VAL A 160 -10.37 8.58 -10.38
N SER A 161 -10.40 9.30 -11.52
CA SER A 161 -11.23 8.88 -12.67
C SER A 161 -10.76 7.55 -13.25
N GLY A 162 -9.45 7.36 -13.44
CA GLY A 162 -8.88 6.12 -13.97
C GLY A 162 -9.22 4.92 -13.07
N LYS A 163 -9.05 5.06 -11.76
CA LYS A 163 -9.39 3.99 -10.82
C LYS A 163 -10.88 3.70 -10.78
N LEU A 164 -11.74 4.71 -10.71
CA LEU A 164 -13.19 4.52 -10.73
C LEU A 164 -13.68 3.87 -12.02
N LEU A 165 -13.13 4.27 -13.17
CA LEU A 165 -13.45 3.66 -14.46
C LEU A 165 -13.00 2.20 -14.52
N GLY A 166 -11.76 1.91 -14.10
CA GLY A 166 -11.23 0.55 -14.04
C GLY A 166 -12.06 -0.37 -13.15
N ILE A 167 -12.41 0.10 -11.94
CA ILE A 167 -13.24 -0.68 -11.01
C ILE A 167 -14.69 -0.86 -11.55
N ARG A 168 -15.26 0.14 -12.19
CA ARG A 168 -16.59 0.01 -12.84
C ARG A 168 -16.55 -1.02 -13.97
N LEU A 169 -15.49 -1.01 -14.78
CA LEU A 169 -15.31 -2.00 -15.85
C LEU A 169 -15.17 -3.41 -15.28
N ALA A 170 -14.31 -3.57 -14.25
CA ALA A 170 -14.17 -4.84 -13.55
C ALA A 170 -15.49 -5.32 -12.93
N GLY A 171 -16.26 -4.40 -12.30
CA GLY A 171 -17.58 -4.71 -11.74
C GLY A 171 -18.59 -5.18 -12.79
N ARG A 172 -18.54 -4.61 -14.01
CA ARG A 172 -19.39 -5.08 -15.12
C ARG A 172 -18.98 -6.48 -15.57
N ILE A 173 -17.69 -6.74 -15.75
CA ILE A 173 -17.18 -8.06 -16.19
C ILE A 173 -17.49 -9.13 -15.14
N LEU A 174 -17.37 -8.79 -13.86
CA LEU A 174 -17.57 -9.71 -12.73
C LEU A 174 -19.02 -9.75 -12.22
N ASN A 175 -19.94 -9.03 -12.88
CA ASN A 175 -21.37 -8.96 -12.53
C ASN A 175 -21.61 -8.57 -11.05
N TRP A 176 -20.92 -7.53 -10.57
CA TRP A 176 -21.12 -7.05 -9.20
C TRP A 176 -22.49 -6.39 -9.02
N PRO A 177 -23.10 -6.46 -7.83
CA PRO A 177 -24.33 -5.75 -7.51
C PRO A 177 -24.22 -4.26 -7.78
N ALA A 178 -25.35 -3.64 -8.14
CA ALA A 178 -25.41 -2.21 -8.41
C ALA A 178 -24.96 -1.38 -7.20
N GLY A 179 -24.08 -0.40 -7.42
CA GLY A 179 -23.51 0.46 -6.40
C GLY A 179 -22.23 -0.04 -5.72
N GLU A 180 -21.96 -1.35 -5.66
CA GLU A 180 -20.75 -1.89 -5.03
C GLU A 180 -19.46 -1.40 -5.71
N ALA A 181 -19.43 -1.36 -7.04
CA ALA A 181 -18.26 -0.90 -7.78
C ALA A 181 -17.84 0.52 -7.41
N SER A 182 -18.79 1.42 -7.13
CA SER A 182 -18.49 2.79 -6.71
C SER A 182 -17.88 2.82 -5.30
N ILE A 183 -18.46 2.07 -4.37
CA ILE A 183 -17.97 1.97 -2.98
C ILE A 183 -16.55 1.38 -2.95
N ILE A 184 -16.33 0.27 -3.67
CA ILE A 184 -15.02 -0.38 -3.79
C ILE A 184 -14.01 0.61 -4.40
N GLY A 185 -14.38 1.28 -5.49
CA GLY A 185 -13.50 2.22 -6.18
C GLY A 185 -13.05 3.37 -5.29
N TRP A 186 -13.95 3.96 -4.50
CA TRP A 186 -13.60 5.02 -3.56
C TRP A 186 -12.79 4.51 -2.37
N LEU A 187 -13.13 3.37 -1.79
CA LEU A 187 -12.35 2.80 -0.67
C LEU A 187 -10.92 2.44 -1.10
N LEU A 188 -10.72 1.99 -2.32
CA LEU A 188 -9.39 1.74 -2.86
C LEU A 188 -8.56 3.01 -3.14
N GLN A 189 -9.13 4.22 -3.01
CA GLN A 189 -8.37 5.47 -3.03
C GLN A 189 -7.60 5.74 -1.72
N THR A 190 -7.91 5.02 -0.62
CA THR A 190 -7.23 5.19 0.68
C THR A 190 -5.81 4.59 0.68
N LYS A 191 -4.96 5.06 -0.23
CA LYS A 191 -3.61 4.52 -0.44
C LYS A 191 -2.50 5.57 -0.31
N ALA A 192 -2.75 6.65 0.44
CA ALA A 192 -1.74 7.69 0.62
C ALA A 192 -0.39 7.13 1.04
N LEU A 193 -0.37 6.21 2.02
CA LEU A 193 0.88 5.65 2.54
C LEU A 193 1.73 4.97 1.44
N ILE A 194 1.14 4.04 0.68
CA ILE A 194 1.90 3.31 -0.34
C ILE A 194 2.32 4.22 -1.50
N MET A 195 1.48 5.19 -1.87
CA MET A 195 1.82 6.18 -2.89
C MET A 195 2.95 7.11 -2.44
N ILE A 196 2.96 7.50 -1.17
CA ILE A 196 4.03 8.30 -0.57
C ILE A 196 5.35 7.50 -0.53
N ILE A 197 5.30 6.22 -0.14
CA ILE A 197 6.46 5.34 -0.19
C ILE A 197 6.99 5.24 -1.64
N PHE A 198 6.11 4.99 -2.59
CA PHE A 198 6.44 4.93 -4.02
C PHE A 198 7.12 6.22 -4.50
N ALA A 199 6.53 7.38 -4.19
CA ALA A 199 7.10 8.68 -4.57
C ALA A 199 8.47 8.93 -3.91
N ASN A 200 8.65 8.56 -2.62
CA ASN A 200 9.95 8.65 -1.95
C ASN A 200 11.02 7.81 -2.65
N ILE A 201 10.68 6.57 -3.04
CA ILE A 201 11.61 5.68 -3.75
C ILE A 201 12.02 6.30 -5.10
N LEU A 202 11.07 6.84 -5.85
CA LEU A 202 11.35 7.49 -7.13
C LEU A 202 12.22 8.75 -6.97
N LEU A 203 12.01 9.51 -5.90
CA LEU A 203 12.82 10.67 -5.55
C LEU A 203 14.23 10.25 -5.15
N ASP A 204 14.38 9.26 -4.27
CA ASP A 204 15.68 8.76 -3.81
C ASP A 204 16.52 8.17 -4.96
N LYS A 205 15.86 7.57 -5.96
CA LYS A 205 16.48 7.07 -7.19
C LYS A 205 16.65 8.17 -8.27
N GLN A 206 16.31 9.42 -7.98
CA GLN A 206 16.40 10.57 -8.89
C GLN A 206 15.62 10.39 -10.21
N ILE A 207 14.56 9.58 -10.18
CA ILE A 207 13.68 9.35 -11.34
C ILE A 207 12.70 10.52 -11.49
N ILE A 208 12.29 11.13 -10.39
CA ILE A 208 11.42 12.30 -10.36
C ILE A 208 12.08 13.48 -9.65
N THR A 209 11.64 14.69 -9.99
CA THR A 209 12.07 15.93 -9.34
C THR A 209 11.31 16.17 -8.04
N HIS A 210 11.81 17.08 -7.18
CA HIS A 210 11.12 17.52 -5.96
C HIS A 210 9.74 18.14 -6.24
N GLU A 211 9.58 18.82 -7.37
CA GLU A 211 8.28 19.38 -7.78
C GLU A 211 7.26 18.26 -8.07
N THR A 212 7.66 17.26 -8.85
CA THR A 212 6.83 16.11 -9.16
C THR A 212 6.50 15.32 -7.89
N PHE A 213 7.49 15.17 -6.99
CA PHE A 213 7.27 14.54 -5.68
C PHE A 213 6.21 15.29 -4.87
N THR A 214 6.31 16.63 -4.78
CA THR A 214 5.34 17.47 -4.06
C THR A 214 3.94 17.34 -4.67
N ALA A 215 3.82 17.33 -5.99
CA ALA A 215 2.54 17.13 -6.68
C ALA A 215 1.93 15.75 -6.40
N LEU A 216 2.73 14.68 -6.41
CA LEU A 216 2.30 13.32 -6.08
C LEU A 216 1.86 13.20 -4.62
N LEU A 217 2.58 13.85 -3.69
CA LEU A 217 2.21 13.89 -2.28
C LEU A 217 0.86 14.56 -2.07
N LEU A 218 0.65 15.73 -2.66
CA LEU A 218 -0.63 16.46 -2.62
C LEU A 218 -1.76 15.60 -3.20
N MET A 219 -1.54 14.97 -4.35
CA MET A 219 -2.50 14.06 -4.98
C MET A 219 -2.86 12.90 -4.04
N ALA A 220 -1.86 12.24 -3.44
CA ALA A 220 -2.07 11.09 -2.57
C ALA A 220 -2.85 11.43 -1.31
N VAL A 221 -2.53 12.56 -0.66
CA VAL A 221 -3.26 13.05 0.51
C VAL A 221 -4.68 13.44 0.14
N SER A 222 -4.86 14.25 -0.92
CA SER A 222 -6.17 14.72 -1.37
C SER A 222 -7.10 13.58 -1.78
N SER A 223 -6.60 12.58 -2.52
CA SER A 223 -7.40 11.41 -2.94
C SER A 223 -7.89 10.60 -1.73
N THR A 224 -7.04 10.45 -0.71
CA THR A 224 -7.42 9.77 0.53
C THR A 224 -8.43 10.56 1.35
N MET A 225 -8.26 11.88 1.46
CA MET A 225 -9.21 12.74 2.18
C MET A 225 -10.58 12.77 1.51
N LEU A 226 -10.66 12.68 0.19
CA LEU A 226 -11.92 12.62 -0.55
C LEU A 226 -12.69 11.32 -0.34
N THR A 227 -12.05 10.25 0.10
CA THR A 227 -12.70 8.94 0.21
C THR A 227 -13.86 8.92 1.20
N VAL A 228 -13.67 9.47 2.42
CA VAL A 228 -14.68 9.41 3.47
C VAL A 228 -15.97 10.14 3.07
N PRO A 229 -15.92 11.42 2.63
CA PRO A 229 -17.13 12.14 2.23
C PRO A 229 -17.84 11.49 1.03
N MET A 230 -17.12 10.77 0.16
CA MET A 230 -17.72 10.13 -1.00
C MET A 230 -18.32 8.75 -0.69
N VAL A 231 -17.76 8.02 0.27
CA VAL A 231 -18.19 6.65 0.61
C VAL A 231 -19.33 6.65 1.64
N ALA A 232 -19.27 7.52 2.65
CA ALA A 232 -20.24 7.50 3.74
C ALA A 232 -21.71 7.59 3.29
N PRO A 233 -22.10 8.52 2.38
CA PRO A 233 -23.47 8.59 1.88
C PRO A 233 -23.89 7.34 1.08
N GLN A 234 -22.96 6.78 0.30
CA GLN A 234 -23.24 5.59 -0.54
C GLN A 234 -23.49 4.34 0.32
N LEU A 235 -22.75 4.17 1.41
CA LEU A 235 -22.95 3.07 2.36
C LEU A 235 -24.27 3.20 3.11
N GLN A 236 -24.65 4.42 3.51
CA GLN A 236 -25.96 4.65 4.15
C GLN A 236 -27.10 4.30 3.18
N GLY A 237 -27.01 4.70 1.92
CA GLY A 237 -27.96 4.34 0.87
C GLY A 237 -28.07 2.84 0.66
N LEU A 238 -26.92 2.12 0.63
CA LEU A 238 -26.90 0.67 0.48
C LEU A 238 -27.54 -0.04 1.68
N LYS A 239 -27.20 0.35 2.90
CA LYS A 239 -27.80 -0.19 4.14
C LYS A 239 -29.32 0.03 4.17
N ALA A 240 -29.80 1.20 3.75
CA ALA A 240 -31.24 1.51 3.68
C ALA A 240 -31.99 0.66 2.63
N LEU A 241 -31.34 0.35 1.49
CA LEU A 241 -31.92 -0.52 0.47
C LEU A 241 -31.99 -1.99 0.96
N MET A 242 -30.96 -2.49 1.63
CA MET A 242 -30.94 -3.84 2.18
C MET A 242 -31.98 -4.02 3.31
N SER A 243 -32.17 -3.00 4.15
CA SER A 243 -33.21 -3.01 5.21
C SER A 243 -34.63 -2.98 4.67
N LYS A 244 -34.87 -2.50 3.45
CA LYS A 244 -36.18 -2.50 2.81
C LYS A 244 -36.49 -3.80 2.05
N ALA A 245 -35.45 -4.60 1.76
CA ALA A 245 -35.56 -5.85 1.03
C ALA A 245 -35.63 -7.09 1.95
N ALA A 246 -35.37 -6.92 3.25
CA ALA A 246 -35.52 -7.90 4.32
C ALA A 246 -36.83 -7.72 5.06
#